data_880fb84694e89b70dbe1e321eb71d504
#
_entry.id   880fb84694e89b70dbe1e321eb71d504
#
_cell.length_a   1.000
_cell.length_b   1.000
_cell.length_c   1.000
_cell.angle_alpha   90.00
_cell.angle_beta   90.00
_cell.angle_gamma   90.00
#
_symmetry.space_group_name_H-M   'P 1'
#
loop_
_entity.id
_entity.type
_entity.pdbx_description
1 polymer ?
#
loop_
_entity_poly.entity_id
_entity_poly.type
_entity_poly.pdbx_seq_one_letter_code
_entity_poly.pdbx_strand_id
1 'polypeptide(L)' 'MRRAFTLIELLVVIAIIAILAAMLL' A
#
# COMPACT_ATOMS: atom_id res chain seq x y z
N MET A 1 -1.78 9.66 20.76
CA MET A 1 -1.34 10.00 19.40
C MET A 1 -2.35 9.54 18.38
N ARG A 2 -2.69 10.41 17.46
CA ARG A 2 -3.72 10.11 16.47
C ARG A 2 -3.11 10.01 15.10
N ARG A 3 -3.42 8.93 14.42
CA ARG A 3 -3.03 8.74 13.05
C ARG A 3 -4.23 8.28 12.25
N ALA A 4 -4.51 9.00 11.20
CA ALA A 4 -5.60 8.66 10.31
C ALA A 4 -5.03 8.45 8.92
N PHE A 5 -5.24 7.28 8.38
CA PHE A 5 -4.85 6.96 7.01
C PHE A 5 -5.79 7.67 6.06
N THR A 6 -5.22 8.19 5.00
CA THR A 6 -6.03 8.69 3.91
C THR A 6 -6.31 7.56 2.93
N LEU A 7 -7.30 7.75 2.09
CA LEU A 7 -7.63 6.77 1.07
C LEU A 7 -6.46 6.59 0.09
N ILE A 8 -5.80 7.70 -0.23
CA ILE A 8 -4.68 7.67 -1.16
C ILE A 8 -3.51 6.89 -0.56
N GLU A 9 -3.25 7.05 0.73
CA GLU A 9 -2.19 6.30 1.37
C GLU A 9 -2.43 4.81 1.31
N LEU A 10 -3.65 4.40 1.55
CA LEU A 10 -3.99 3.00 1.47
C LEU A 10 -3.86 2.48 0.05
N LEU A 11 -4.32 3.25 -0.91
CA LEU A 11 -4.20 2.86 -2.31
C LEU A 11 -2.74 2.67 -2.71
N VAL A 12 -1.86 3.59 -2.31
CA VAL A 12 -0.45 3.50 -2.64
C VAL A 12 0.19 2.28 -1.99
N VAL A 13 -0.19 1.99 -0.75
CA VAL A 13 0.38 0.85 -0.03
C VAL A 13 0.04 -0.45 -0.73
N ILE A 14 -1.22 -0.65 -1.08
CA ILE A 14 -1.60 -1.90 -1.74
C ILE A 14 -1.00 -1.99 -3.14
N ALA A 15 -0.77 -0.87 -3.81
CA ALA A 15 -0.12 -0.89 -5.11
C ALA A 15 1.33 -1.36 -4.98
N ILE A 16 2.05 -0.89 -3.97
CA ILE A 16 3.42 -1.30 -3.74
C ILE A 16 3.48 -2.78 -3.39
N ILE A 17 2.59 -3.24 -2.52
CA ILE A 17 2.55 -4.64 -2.14
C ILE A 17 2.30 -5.52 -3.37
N ALA A 18 1.39 -5.09 -4.24
CA ALA A 18 1.06 -5.87 -5.43
C ALA A 18 2.26 -5.99 -6.36
N ILE A 19 3.02 -4.90 -6.52
CA ILE A 19 4.21 -4.93 -7.38
C ILE A 19 5.26 -5.87 -6.82
N LEU A 20 5.51 -5.79 -5.52
CA LEU A 20 6.51 -6.64 -4.89
C LEU A 20 6.10 -8.11 -4.96
N ALA A 21 4.83 -8.40 -4.75
CA ALA A 21 4.35 -9.76 -4.86
C ALA A 21 4.50 -10.29 -6.28
N ALA A 22 4.32 -9.47 -7.29
CA ALA A 22 4.49 -9.88 -8.67
C ALA A 22 5.93 -10.26 -8.97
N MET A 23 6.87 -9.66 -8.27
CA MET A 23 8.29 -9.99 -8.44
C MET A 23 8.64 -11.36 -7.88
N LEU A 24 7.80 -11.90 -7.00
CA LEU A 24 8.04 -13.22 -6.40
C LEU A 24 7.49 -14.36 -7.26
N LEU A 25 6.71 -14.07 -8.27
CA LEU A 25 6.13 -15.10 -9.12
C LEU A 25 7.17 -15.72 -10.05
#